data_97e4ded8ac771accad3996e113707859
#
_entry.id   97e4ded8ac771accad3996e113707859
#
_cell.length_a   1.000
_cell.length_b   1.000
_cell.length_c   1.000
_cell.angle_alpha   90.00
_cell.angle_beta   90.00
_cell.angle_gamma   90.00
#
_symmetry.space_group_name_H-M   'P 1'
#
loop_
_entity.id
_entity.type
_entity.pdbx_description
1 polymer ?
#
loop_
_entity_poly.entity_id
_entity_poly.type
_entity_poly.pdbx_seq_one_letter_code
_entity_poly.pdbx_strand_id
1 'polypeptide(L)'
;MNILLNGNINPQQYITFNGVPTVVKIDSNGDGDKARVEITVNTGGNTSEKCYIRINGYTITSTNVLGNDVSSVYLVPLSLSSSYTKASAYSIAKAFQNTGLINSYNVYCDNQVYGSTASKVIIEAKEKGNQYNFTEIDTNATYISFSTPTEGSSSDLLTGAKVVLDVYAEPDMTKQTEIGANSKVLPHLMTLEKNYYKDGINFDLSPVLATVTDNGKVTQYNVTASYIKNGQATVIGELSHNYAANGYSVNQGKFYIPKFSGWYLAQNVSRGIDKGYYNNTTLYYLNGKEITVSFYCYDFSVKNIVVEYYDSAMNHIVSSIHTVTPNKSLYTFRYTPTNDDAYYMIVRLPNGEQIRYTNVKPLRYGNMTDYQVLYWYNSYGGVSFFPFTAKREEDRECDKVLYKKQNFSYYSDNIKLLNKVYSMDNEYSVTLTTHYMEKDGIYSLYDLMNSYEVWTEVNGVKYEIIIDKVEVTETSTSGVWQGTVTYKYSSPDRF
;
A
#
# COMPACT_ATOMS: atom_id res chain seq x y z
N MET A 1 24.80 4.86 0.10
CA MET A 1 24.10 3.59 0.41
C MET A 1 22.69 3.88 0.88
N ASN A 2 21.72 3.14 0.38
CA ASN A 2 20.32 3.33 0.77
C ASN A 2 19.81 2.08 1.48
N ILE A 3 19.10 2.29 2.58
CA ILE A 3 18.31 1.25 3.23
C ILE A 3 16.85 1.51 2.82
N LEU A 4 16.24 0.52 2.20
CA LEU A 4 14.85 0.61 1.80
C LEU A 4 14.02 -0.42 2.56
N LEU A 5 12.88 -0.01 3.07
CA LEU A 5 11.87 -0.90 3.64
C LEU A 5 10.70 -0.97 2.66
N ASN A 6 10.44 -2.15 2.10
CA ASN A 6 9.44 -2.36 1.05
C ASN A 6 9.49 -1.29 -0.07
N GLY A 7 10.72 -0.92 -0.48
CA GLY A 7 10.96 0.08 -1.52
C GLY A 7 10.94 1.55 -1.08
N ASN A 8 10.60 1.86 0.17
CA ASN A 8 10.63 3.22 0.70
C ASN A 8 12.01 3.54 1.28
N ILE A 9 12.56 4.70 0.93
CA ILE A 9 13.86 5.17 1.40
C ILE A 9 13.72 5.79 2.79
N ASN A 10 14.52 5.33 3.74
CA ASN A 10 14.56 5.82 5.13
C ASN A 10 13.17 5.99 5.78
N PRO A 11 12.32 4.96 5.74
CA PRO A 11 10.97 5.07 6.29
C PRO A 11 11.00 5.14 7.81
N GLN A 12 10.22 6.07 8.35
CA GLN A 12 9.93 6.20 9.78
C GLN A 12 8.44 6.24 10.00
N GLN A 13 7.97 5.69 11.11
CA GLN A 13 6.55 5.68 11.47
C GLN A 13 5.67 4.94 10.44
N TYR A 14 6.13 3.78 10.00
CA TYR A 14 5.33 2.88 9.16
C TYR A 14 4.95 1.64 9.95
N ILE A 15 3.81 1.05 9.62
CA ILE A 15 3.40 -0.24 10.14
C ILE A 15 3.52 -1.31 9.06
N THR A 16 4.15 -2.42 9.40
CA THR A 16 4.26 -3.61 8.55
C THR A 16 3.40 -4.74 9.12
N PHE A 17 2.91 -5.62 8.27
CA PHE A 17 2.04 -6.72 8.66
C PHE A 17 2.70 -8.06 8.34
N ASN A 18 2.65 -9.02 9.25
CA ASN A 18 3.34 -10.30 9.12
C ASN A 18 2.85 -11.17 7.96
N GLY A 19 1.61 -10.97 7.51
CA GLY A 19 1.06 -11.66 6.34
C GLY A 19 1.55 -11.13 4.99
N VAL A 20 2.41 -10.09 5.01
CA VAL A 20 3.02 -9.49 3.82
C VAL A 20 4.52 -9.46 4.02
N PRO A 21 5.35 -9.86 3.03
CA PRO A 21 6.80 -9.77 3.16
C PRO A 21 7.27 -8.38 3.59
N THR A 22 7.97 -8.31 4.70
CA THR A 22 8.63 -7.10 5.21
C THR A 22 10.08 -7.15 4.78
N VAL A 23 10.38 -6.55 3.63
CA VAL A 23 11.68 -6.66 2.99
C VAL A 23 12.51 -5.41 3.24
N VAL A 24 13.67 -5.60 3.88
CA VAL A 24 14.72 -4.58 3.94
C VAL A 24 15.71 -4.84 2.80
N LYS A 25 15.81 -3.89 1.88
CA LYS A 25 16.79 -3.90 0.81
C LYS A 25 17.94 -2.97 1.14
N ILE A 26 19.17 -3.49 1.06
CA ILE A 26 20.40 -2.70 1.10
C ILE A 26 20.89 -2.57 -0.32
N ASP A 27 21.02 -1.32 -0.77
CA ASP A 27 21.42 -1.01 -2.13
C ASP A 27 22.61 -0.04 -2.11
N SER A 28 23.68 -0.43 -2.77
CA SER A 28 24.87 0.42 -2.92
C SER A 28 24.75 1.39 -4.09
N ASN A 29 23.71 1.30 -4.91
CA ASN A 29 23.49 2.21 -6.06
C ASN A 29 23.45 3.70 -5.68
N GLY A 30 23.53 4.03 -4.38
CA GLY A 30 23.70 5.38 -3.83
C GLY A 30 25.14 5.90 -3.83
N ASP A 31 26.15 5.02 -3.91
CA ASP A 31 27.52 5.37 -3.51
C ASP A 31 28.44 5.80 -4.64
N GLY A 32 28.03 5.70 -5.87
CA GLY A 32 28.74 6.29 -6.97
C GLY A 32 28.14 7.66 -7.33
N ASP A 33 28.96 8.58 -7.72
CA ASP A 33 28.54 9.84 -8.29
C ASP A 33 28.34 9.70 -9.80
N LYS A 34 27.36 10.42 -10.32
CA LYS A 34 27.24 10.62 -11.76
C LYS A 34 28.20 11.70 -12.19
N ALA A 35 28.91 11.48 -13.27
CA ALA A 35 29.67 12.54 -13.88
C ALA A 35 28.73 13.69 -14.28
N ARG A 36 29.04 14.90 -13.87
CA ARG A 36 28.19 16.07 -14.12
C ARG A 36 29.05 17.30 -14.43
N VAL A 37 28.63 18.08 -15.41
CA VAL A 37 29.17 19.41 -15.71
C VAL A 37 28.05 20.38 -15.99
N GLU A 38 28.21 21.62 -15.56
CA GLU A 38 27.29 22.72 -15.83
C GLU A 38 27.97 23.69 -16.83
N ILE A 39 27.21 24.06 -17.85
CA ILE A 39 27.58 25.14 -18.79
C ILE A 39 26.79 26.37 -18.39
N THR A 40 27.46 27.44 -18.01
CA THR A 40 26.82 28.70 -17.70
C THR A 40 27.00 29.65 -18.89
N VAL A 41 25.87 30.19 -19.34
CA VAL A 41 25.86 31.20 -20.42
C VAL A 41 25.77 32.56 -19.75
N ASN A 42 26.84 33.35 -19.85
CA ASN A 42 26.96 34.69 -19.28
C ASN A 42 26.48 35.74 -20.27
N THR A 43 26.08 36.91 -19.78
CA THR A 43 25.79 38.09 -20.60
C THR A 43 27.09 38.75 -21.06
N GLY A 44 27.17 39.12 -22.33
CA GLY A 44 28.31 39.95 -22.82
C GLY A 44 29.10 39.36 -23.98
N GLY A 45 28.64 38.25 -24.60
CA GLY A 45 29.29 37.70 -25.79
C GLY A 45 29.09 38.48 -27.07
N ASN A 46 30.04 38.39 -27.98
CA ASN A 46 29.93 39.00 -29.30
C ASN A 46 29.18 38.08 -30.25
N THR A 47 28.11 38.61 -30.88
CA THR A 47 27.22 37.86 -31.76
C THR A 47 27.86 37.47 -33.09
N SER A 48 29.05 37.99 -33.44
CA SER A 48 29.70 37.76 -34.72
C SER A 48 30.80 36.67 -34.68
N GLU A 49 31.11 36.12 -33.49
CA GLU A 49 32.13 35.10 -33.38
C GLU A 49 31.60 33.71 -33.72
N LYS A 50 32.37 32.95 -34.51
CA LYS A 50 32.15 31.53 -34.68
C LYS A 50 32.67 30.80 -33.45
N CYS A 51 31.73 30.37 -32.61
CA CYS A 51 32.06 29.67 -31.37
C CYS A 51 31.79 28.18 -31.48
N TYR A 52 32.52 27.40 -30.72
CA TYR A 52 32.26 25.99 -30.53
C TYR A 52 32.21 25.64 -29.04
N ILE A 53 31.49 24.57 -28.72
CA ILE A 53 31.54 23.87 -27.43
C ILE A 53 31.78 22.41 -27.74
N ARG A 54 32.81 21.86 -27.09
CA ARG A 54 33.18 20.46 -27.24
C ARG A 54 33.11 19.74 -25.90
N ILE A 55 32.49 18.58 -25.89
CA ILE A 55 32.36 17.72 -24.71
C ILE A 55 32.51 16.27 -25.15
N ASN A 56 33.53 15.58 -24.63
CA ASN A 56 33.84 14.16 -24.91
C ASN A 56 33.77 13.82 -26.40
N GLY A 57 34.41 14.67 -27.26
CA GLY A 57 34.44 14.48 -28.70
C GLY A 57 33.25 14.97 -29.48
N TYR A 58 32.15 15.34 -28.81
CA TYR A 58 30.99 15.92 -29.46
C TYR A 58 31.11 17.44 -29.51
N THR A 59 31.05 17.98 -30.70
CA THR A 59 31.22 19.43 -30.94
C THR A 59 29.96 20.02 -31.50
N ILE A 60 29.51 21.11 -30.91
CA ILE A 60 28.48 21.99 -31.46
C ILE A 60 29.11 23.33 -31.82
N THR A 61 28.67 23.93 -32.93
CA THR A 61 29.21 25.21 -33.41
C THR A 61 28.12 26.23 -33.54
N SER A 62 28.40 27.50 -33.26
CA SER A 62 27.49 28.61 -33.51
C SER A 62 27.60 29.04 -34.99
N THR A 63 26.48 29.41 -35.60
CA THR A 63 26.47 30.17 -36.84
C THR A 63 25.73 31.48 -36.67
N ASN A 64 26.12 32.46 -37.46
CA ASN A 64 25.51 33.81 -37.50
C ASN A 64 24.22 33.86 -38.34
N VAL A 65 23.62 32.73 -38.66
CA VAL A 65 22.46 32.70 -39.58
C VAL A 65 21.23 32.22 -38.80
N LEU A 66 20.31 33.11 -38.56
CA LEU A 66 18.92 32.83 -38.27
C LEU A 66 18.27 32.22 -39.52
N GLY A 67 18.40 30.95 -39.71
CA GLY A 67 17.81 30.24 -40.87
C GLY A 67 17.12 28.96 -40.39
N ASN A 68 15.94 28.72 -40.94
CA ASN A 68 15.04 27.65 -40.60
C ASN A 68 15.45 26.26 -41.09
N ASP A 69 16.68 26.06 -41.53
CA ASP A 69 17.09 24.79 -42.10
C ASP A 69 18.12 24.07 -41.25
N VAL A 70 17.62 23.00 -40.66
CA VAL A 70 18.22 22.26 -39.58
C VAL A 70 18.60 20.88 -40.07
N SER A 71 19.59 20.76 -40.89
CA SER A 71 19.90 19.41 -41.37
C SER A 71 21.17 18.76 -40.81
N SER A 72 21.99 19.38 -39.98
CA SER A 72 23.06 18.61 -39.35
C SER A 72 23.84 19.22 -38.17
N VAL A 73 23.77 20.51 -37.90
CA VAL A 73 24.42 21.11 -36.71
C VAL A 73 23.60 22.25 -36.20
N TYR A 74 23.07 22.13 -35.00
CA TYR A 74 22.27 23.18 -34.39
C TYR A 74 23.12 24.33 -33.94
N LEU A 75 22.75 25.49 -34.42
CA LEU A 75 23.48 26.70 -34.30
C LEU A 75 22.78 27.60 -33.29
N VAL A 76 23.54 28.07 -32.35
CA VAL A 76 23.04 28.92 -31.29
C VAL A 76 23.17 30.37 -31.69
N PRO A 77 22.10 31.13 -31.90
CA PRO A 77 22.20 32.58 -31.99
C PRO A 77 22.49 33.10 -30.60
N LEU A 78 23.70 33.54 -30.40
CA LEU A 78 24.17 34.09 -29.12
C LEU A 78 23.87 35.59 -29.15
N SER A 79 22.86 36.04 -28.47
CA SER A 79 22.52 37.44 -28.36
C SER A 79 22.56 37.95 -26.95
N LEU A 80 22.78 39.22 -26.80
CA LEU A 80 23.40 39.97 -25.70
C LEU A 80 22.46 40.46 -24.59
N SER A 81 21.22 40.05 -24.54
CA SER A 81 20.32 40.48 -23.47
C SER A 81 19.98 39.34 -22.51
N SER A 82 19.56 39.62 -21.30
CA SER A 82 19.19 38.64 -20.27
C SER A 82 18.11 37.66 -20.71
N SER A 83 17.25 38.03 -21.66
CA SER A 83 16.27 37.17 -22.30
C SER A 83 16.90 36.17 -23.27
N TYR A 84 18.02 36.47 -23.83
CA TYR A 84 18.71 35.67 -24.83
C TYR A 84 19.66 34.62 -24.23
N THR A 85 20.14 34.81 -23.01
CA THR A 85 20.95 33.80 -22.31
C THR A 85 20.16 32.51 -22.09
N LYS A 86 18.86 32.63 -21.80
CA LYS A 86 17.96 31.46 -21.66
C LYS A 86 17.71 30.77 -22.99
N ALA A 87 17.47 31.54 -24.05
CA ALA A 87 17.30 31.00 -25.37
C ALA A 87 18.58 30.29 -25.84
N SER A 88 19.74 30.87 -25.51
CA SER A 88 21.04 30.29 -25.83
C SER A 88 21.29 29.00 -25.05
N ALA A 89 21.01 28.95 -23.73
CA ALA A 89 21.15 27.74 -22.95
C ALA A 89 20.19 26.63 -23.45
N TYR A 90 18.96 26.97 -23.77
CA TYR A 90 18.01 26.04 -24.36
C TYR A 90 18.52 25.50 -25.70
N SER A 91 19.04 26.35 -26.57
CA SER A 91 19.56 25.98 -27.88
C SER A 91 20.82 25.10 -27.75
N ILE A 92 21.72 25.39 -26.81
CA ILE A 92 22.89 24.54 -26.49
C ILE A 92 22.42 23.15 -26.01
N ALA A 93 21.45 23.09 -25.09
CA ALA A 93 20.91 21.81 -24.64
C ALA A 93 20.30 21.01 -25.79
N LYS A 94 19.51 21.66 -26.66
CA LYS A 94 18.93 21.04 -27.85
C LYS A 94 19.99 20.56 -28.85
N ALA A 95 21.01 21.36 -29.08
CA ALA A 95 22.09 20.98 -29.97
C ALA A 95 22.80 19.70 -29.47
N PHE A 96 23.13 19.63 -28.19
CA PHE A 96 23.72 18.41 -27.61
C PHE A 96 22.75 17.22 -27.57
N GLN A 97 21.45 17.46 -27.36
CA GLN A 97 20.42 16.40 -27.42
C GLN A 97 20.35 15.73 -28.79
N ASN A 98 20.79 16.39 -29.86
CA ASN A 98 20.82 15.83 -31.21
C ASN A 98 22.20 15.23 -31.59
N THR A 99 23.12 15.17 -30.65
CA THR A 99 24.40 14.45 -30.83
C THR A 99 24.32 13.07 -30.17
N GLY A 100 25.33 12.23 -30.44
CA GLY A 100 25.48 10.94 -29.75
C GLY A 100 25.75 11.06 -28.25
N LEU A 101 26.00 12.26 -27.73
CA LEU A 101 26.22 12.51 -26.30
C LEU A 101 25.03 12.03 -25.43
N ILE A 102 23.79 12.13 -25.96
CA ILE A 102 22.60 11.67 -25.27
C ILE A 102 22.54 10.17 -25.03
N ASN A 103 23.35 9.38 -25.67
CA ASN A 103 23.40 7.93 -25.41
C ASN A 103 23.90 7.65 -23.98
N SER A 104 24.83 8.45 -23.50
CA SER A 104 25.47 8.29 -22.19
C SER A 104 25.08 9.36 -21.16
N TYR A 105 24.58 10.52 -21.60
CA TYR A 105 24.28 11.64 -20.73
C TYR A 105 22.85 12.18 -20.92
N ASN A 106 22.27 12.65 -19.83
CA ASN A 106 21.08 13.51 -19.86
C ASN A 106 21.54 14.96 -20.06
N VAL A 107 20.91 15.67 -20.96
CA VAL A 107 21.19 17.08 -21.25
C VAL A 107 19.93 17.89 -21.08
N TYR A 108 19.95 18.84 -20.19
CA TYR A 108 18.77 19.67 -19.89
C TYR A 108 19.17 21.07 -19.39
N CYS A 109 18.23 22.00 -19.44
CA CYS A 109 18.39 23.33 -18.84
C CYS A 109 17.88 23.35 -17.41
N ASP A 110 18.64 23.96 -16.53
CA ASP A 110 18.33 24.09 -15.09
C ASP A 110 17.15 25.03 -14.84
N ASN A 111 16.94 26.06 -15.63
CA ASN A 111 16.02 27.12 -15.26
C ASN A 111 15.06 27.55 -16.37
N GLN A 112 13.77 27.28 -16.18
CA GLN A 112 12.68 27.76 -17.03
C GLN A 112 12.06 29.08 -16.52
N VAL A 113 12.61 29.71 -15.50
CA VAL A 113 12.02 30.91 -14.90
C VAL A 113 12.48 32.15 -15.63
N TYR A 114 11.54 32.90 -16.17
CA TYR A 114 11.78 34.23 -16.73
C TYR A 114 12.33 35.17 -15.66
N GLY A 115 13.47 35.81 -15.92
CA GLY A 115 14.00 36.88 -15.07
C GLY A 115 15.40 36.67 -14.49
N SER A 116 16.04 35.51 -14.59
CA SER A 116 17.44 35.32 -14.15
C SER A 116 18.44 35.81 -15.18
N THR A 117 19.53 36.42 -14.72
CA THR A 117 20.61 36.96 -15.60
C THR A 117 21.56 35.92 -16.14
N ALA A 118 21.55 34.68 -15.61
CA ALA A 118 22.37 33.57 -16.09
C ALA A 118 21.48 32.34 -16.32
N SER A 119 21.80 31.57 -17.36
CA SER A 119 21.16 30.28 -17.67
C SER A 119 22.19 29.19 -17.73
N LYS A 120 21.83 28.04 -17.23
CA LYS A 120 22.71 26.88 -17.16
C LYS A 120 22.20 25.73 -18.01
N VAL A 121 23.10 24.99 -18.63
CA VAL A 121 22.87 23.69 -19.21
C VAL A 121 23.56 22.65 -18.34
N ILE A 122 22.84 21.64 -17.95
CA ILE A 122 23.37 20.53 -17.15
C ILE A 122 23.54 19.32 -18.04
N ILE A 123 24.74 18.75 -17.99
CA ILE A 123 25.08 17.51 -18.65
C ILE A 123 25.46 16.51 -17.55
N GLU A 124 24.66 15.49 -17.37
CA GLU A 124 24.79 14.52 -16.31
C GLU A 124 24.78 13.10 -16.87
N ALA A 125 25.70 12.27 -16.48
CA ALA A 125 25.73 10.87 -16.89
C ALA A 125 24.41 10.16 -16.54
N LYS A 126 23.92 9.30 -17.43
CA LYS A 126 22.73 8.48 -17.17
C LYS A 126 22.98 7.47 -16.06
N GLU A 127 24.19 6.94 -16.03
CA GLU A 127 24.64 5.96 -15.07
C GLU A 127 25.83 6.48 -14.27
N LYS A 128 26.10 5.85 -13.15
CA LYS A 128 27.26 6.13 -12.31
C LYS A 128 28.48 5.40 -12.83
N GLY A 129 29.66 5.94 -12.58
CA GLY A 129 30.89 5.30 -12.92
C GLY A 129 31.91 6.23 -13.54
N ASN A 130 33.19 5.90 -13.34
CA ASN A 130 34.34 6.66 -13.87
C ASN A 130 34.43 6.62 -15.39
N GLN A 131 33.82 5.63 -16.04
CA GLN A 131 33.76 5.53 -17.51
C GLN A 131 32.99 6.67 -18.17
N TYR A 132 32.19 7.40 -17.39
CA TYR A 132 31.43 8.54 -17.84
C TYR A 132 32.05 9.88 -17.48
N ASN A 133 33.32 9.87 -16.97
CA ASN A 133 34.00 11.12 -16.66
C ASN A 133 34.25 11.93 -17.91
N PHE A 134 34.22 13.25 -17.75
CA PHE A 134 34.50 14.16 -18.83
C PHE A 134 36.00 14.21 -19.11
N THR A 135 36.43 13.71 -20.28
CA THR A 135 37.81 13.70 -20.70
C THR A 135 38.18 14.92 -21.54
N GLU A 136 37.18 15.57 -22.10
CA GLU A 136 37.35 16.77 -22.92
C GLU A 136 36.20 17.74 -22.70
N ILE A 137 36.49 18.95 -22.22
CA ILE A 137 35.56 20.06 -22.10
C ILE A 137 36.28 21.29 -22.59
N ASP A 138 35.83 21.85 -23.69
CA ASP A 138 36.49 22.97 -24.34
C ASP A 138 35.52 23.90 -25.07
N THR A 139 35.84 25.18 -25.10
CA THR A 139 35.10 26.22 -25.87
C THR A 139 36.01 27.39 -26.18
N ASN A 140 35.79 28.01 -27.33
CA ASN A 140 36.40 29.31 -27.63
C ASN A 140 35.45 30.50 -27.35
N ALA A 141 34.29 30.24 -26.79
CA ALA A 141 33.29 31.31 -26.50
C ALA A 141 33.65 32.03 -25.20
N THR A 142 33.86 33.31 -25.24
CA THR A 142 34.24 34.13 -24.07
C THR A 142 33.13 34.32 -23.06
N TYR A 143 31.86 34.08 -23.45
CA TYR A 143 30.66 34.22 -22.63
C TYR A 143 30.13 32.89 -22.09
N ILE A 144 30.84 31.80 -22.33
CA ILE A 144 30.50 30.47 -21.80
C ILE A 144 31.56 30.08 -20.78
N SER A 145 31.09 29.58 -19.65
CA SER A 145 31.97 29.02 -18.62
C SER A 145 31.44 27.64 -18.21
N PHE A 146 32.37 26.78 -17.84
CA PHE A 146 32.06 25.47 -17.31
C PHE A 146 32.27 25.44 -15.79
N SER A 147 31.41 24.74 -15.06
CA SER A 147 31.74 24.33 -13.70
C SER A 147 32.91 23.37 -13.70
N THR A 148 33.61 23.23 -12.58
CA THR A 148 34.47 22.09 -12.35
C THR A 148 33.64 20.82 -12.50
N PRO A 149 33.98 19.89 -13.38
CA PRO A 149 33.21 18.65 -13.52
C PRO A 149 33.20 17.86 -12.22
N THR A 150 32.05 17.35 -11.85
CA THR A 150 31.96 16.29 -10.84
C THR A 150 32.34 14.98 -11.51
N GLU A 151 33.32 14.29 -11.00
CA GLU A 151 33.69 12.98 -11.52
C GLU A 151 32.68 11.91 -11.11
N GLY A 152 32.31 11.05 -12.04
CA GLY A 152 31.58 9.83 -11.76
C GLY A 152 32.44 8.84 -11.01
N SER A 153 31.89 8.19 -10.03
CA SER A 153 32.58 7.12 -9.31
C SER A 153 31.82 5.81 -9.40
N SER A 154 32.54 4.72 -9.60
CA SER A 154 31.96 3.36 -9.73
C SER A 154 32.21 2.51 -8.48
N SER A 155 32.40 3.11 -7.32
CA SER A 155 32.65 2.35 -6.12
C SER A 155 31.44 1.62 -5.61
N ASP A 156 31.28 0.38 -5.99
CA ASP A 156 30.44 -0.55 -5.23
C ASP A 156 31.21 -0.93 -3.95
N LEU A 157 31.08 -0.10 -2.91
CA LEU A 157 31.74 -0.28 -1.63
C LEU A 157 31.42 -1.64 -0.99
N LEU A 158 30.25 -2.19 -1.32
CA LEU A 158 29.76 -3.43 -0.76
C LEU A 158 30.24 -4.69 -1.52
N THR A 159 30.82 -4.57 -2.71
CA THR A 159 31.32 -5.73 -3.46
C THR A 159 32.33 -6.52 -2.61
N GLY A 160 32.03 -7.80 -2.38
CA GLY A 160 32.80 -8.69 -1.53
C GLY A 160 32.65 -8.46 -0.03
N ALA A 161 31.73 -7.61 0.40
CA ALA A 161 31.41 -7.42 1.79
C ALA A 161 30.31 -8.41 2.26
N LYS A 162 30.29 -8.68 3.55
CA LYS A 162 29.20 -9.34 4.25
C LYS A 162 28.29 -8.25 4.84
N VAL A 163 27.04 -8.24 4.50
CA VAL A 163 26.07 -7.30 5.07
C VAL A 163 25.40 -7.96 6.27
N VAL A 164 25.34 -7.21 7.35
CA VAL A 164 24.76 -7.61 8.63
C VAL A 164 23.58 -6.68 8.95
N LEU A 165 22.46 -7.28 9.32
CA LEU A 165 21.25 -6.58 9.70
C LEU A 165 20.89 -6.99 11.12
N ASP A 166 21.01 -6.06 12.07
CA ASP A 166 20.59 -6.26 13.45
C ASP A 166 19.18 -5.72 13.64
N VAL A 167 18.28 -6.58 14.10
CA VAL A 167 16.88 -6.26 14.35
C VAL A 167 16.68 -6.11 15.85
N TYR A 168 16.08 -5.00 16.24
CA TYR A 168 15.72 -4.67 17.62
C TYR A 168 14.21 -4.49 17.69
N ALA A 169 13.57 -5.10 18.67
CA ALA A 169 12.12 -4.97 18.84
C ALA A 169 11.72 -4.94 20.29
N GLU A 170 10.55 -4.41 20.61
CA GLU A 170 9.98 -4.50 21.95
C GLU A 170 9.80 -5.97 22.34
N PRO A 171 10.20 -6.37 23.56
CA PRO A 171 9.95 -7.71 24.04
C PRO A 171 8.45 -7.96 24.21
N ASP A 172 8.06 -9.23 24.24
CA ASP A 172 6.69 -9.59 24.58
C ASP A 172 6.30 -8.99 25.93
N MET A 173 5.27 -8.13 25.92
CA MET A 173 4.80 -7.40 27.09
C MET A 173 4.35 -8.31 28.25
N THR A 174 4.05 -9.58 27.98
CA THR A 174 3.74 -10.56 29.05
C THR A 174 4.95 -10.89 29.90
N LYS A 175 6.17 -10.57 29.44
CA LYS A 175 7.43 -10.77 30.15
C LYS A 175 8.02 -9.49 30.74
N GLN A 176 7.29 -8.40 30.80
CA GLN A 176 7.78 -7.06 31.19
C GLN A 176 8.11 -6.85 32.66
N THR A 177 8.24 -7.88 33.45
CA THR A 177 8.67 -7.71 34.86
C THR A 177 10.13 -7.31 35.03
N GLU A 178 10.95 -7.26 33.98
CA GLU A 178 12.40 -7.08 34.11
C GLU A 178 13.01 -5.85 33.43
N ILE A 179 12.26 -5.10 32.61
CA ILE A 179 12.81 -3.91 31.94
C ILE A 179 12.20 -2.65 32.54
N GLY A 180 13.02 -1.92 33.27
CA GLY A 180 12.63 -0.66 33.90
C GLY A 180 12.04 0.32 32.84
N ALA A 181 11.01 1.07 33.22
CA ALA A 181 10.18 1.94 32.42
C ALA A 181 10.92 3.07 31.65
N ASN A 182 12.25 3.14 31.68
CA ASN A 182 13.08 4.22 31.13
C ASN A 182 14.08 3.77 30.05
N SER A 183 14.05 2.54 29.57
CA SER A 183 14.95 2.12 28.49
C SER A 183 14.46 2.61 27.13
N LYS A 184 15.12 3.63 26.60
CA LYS A 184 14.92 4.13 25.20
C LYS A 184 15.51 3.19 24.14
N VAL A 185 16.16 2.12 24.54
CA VAL A 185 16.86 1.19 23.65
C VAL A 185 16.05 -0.09 23.57
N LEU A 186 15.57 -0.42 22.37
CA LEU A 186 14.90 -1.69 22.12
C LEU A 186 15.91 -2.84 22.28
N PRO A 187 15.54 -3.97 22.90
CA PRO A 187 16.42 -5.13 23.02
C PRO A 187 16.70 -5.72 21.63
N HIS A 188 17.90 -6.25 21.48
CA HIS A 188 18.30 -6.98 20.28
C HIS A 188 17.47 -8.26 20.16
N LEU A 189 16.88 -8.45 18.99
CA LEU A 189 16.02 -9.60 18.67
C LEU A 189 16.78 -10.66 17.88
N MET A 190 17.40 -10.25 16.77
CA MET A 190 18.09 -11.16 15.86
C MET A 190 19.09 -10.43 14.97
N THR A 191 20.16 -11.12 14.58
CA THR A 191 21.11 -10.71 13.55
C THR A 191 20.91 -11.58 12.31
N LEU A 192 20.76 -10.93 11.16
CA LEU A 192 20.69 -11.57 9.84
C LEU A 192 21.93 -11.19 9.04
N GLU A 193 22.50 -12.16 8.33
CA GLU A 193 23.74 -11.94 7.59
C GLU A 193 23.65 -12.51 6.17
N LYS A 194 24.14 -11.75 5.19
CA LYS A 194 24.23 -12.20 3.79
C LYS A 194 25.48 -11.60 3.12
N ASN A 195 26.04 -12.34 2.18
CA ASN A 195 27.08 -11.80 1.30
C ASN A 195 26.44 -10.86 0.27
N TYR A 196 27.07 -9.73 0.04
CA TYR A 196 26.59 -8.74 -0.90
C TYR A 196 26.84 -9.16 -2.35
N TYR A 197 25.83 -8.99 -3.18
CA TYR A 197 25.87 -9.16 -4.62
C TYR A 197 25.53 -7.84 -5.32
N LYS A 198 26.01 -7.66 -6.54
CA LYS A 198 25.98 -6.41 -7.30
C LYS A 198 24.60 -5.70 -7.37
N ASP A 199 23.52 -6.43 -7.29
CA ASP A 199 22.15 -5.88 -7.46
C ASP A 199 21.45 -5.55 -6.13
N GLY A 200 22.22 -5.49 -5.05
CA GLY A 200 21.67 -5.28 -3.71
C GLY A 200 21.34 -6.57 -2.98
N ILE A 201 20.94 -6.41 -1.73
CA ILE A 201 20.58 -7.52 -0.83
C ILE A 201 19.23 -7.27 -0.23
N ASN A 202 18.39 -8.31 -0.20
CA ASN A 202 17.09 -8.31 0.42
C ASN A 202 17.11 -9.20 1.67
N PHE A 203 16.57 -8.67 2.77
CA PHE A 203 16.30 -9.40 4.00
C PHE A 203 14.79 -9.39 4.25
N ASP A 204 14.21 -10.57 4.39
CA ASP A 204 12.81 -10.69 4.83
C ASP A 204 12.78 -10.72 6.35
N LEU A 205 12.14 -9.72 6.94
CA LEU A 205 11.97 -9.59 8.38
C LEU A 205 10.67 -10.23 8.90
N SER A 206 9.76 -10.65 8.02
CA SER A 206 8.45 -11.17 8.43
C SER A 206 8.54 -12.32 9.43
N PRO A 207 9.40 -13.33 9.25
CA PRO A 207 9.52 -14.42 10.22
C PRO A 207 10.06 -13.95 11.59
N VAL A 208 10.96 -12.95 11.58
CA VAL A 208 11.56 -12.39 12.79
C VAL A 208 10.51 -11.58 13.56
N LEU A 209 9.80 -10.69 12.87
CA LEU A 209 8.79 -9.83 13.47
C LEU A 209 7.56 -10.63 13.94
N ALA A 210 7.23 -11.74 13.28
CA ALA A 210 6.16 -12.63 13.70
C ALA A 210 6.34 -13.14 15.14
N THR A 211 7.59 -13.34 15.59
CA THR A 211 7.86 -13.83 16.95
C THR A 211 7.48 -12.84 18.06
N VAL A 212 7.34 -11.56 17.73
CA VAL A 212 7.04 -10.48 18.71
C VAL A 212 5.67 -9.85 18.48
N THR A 213 4.95 -10.24 17.45
CA THR A 213 3.61 -9.71 17.13
C THR A 213 2.49 -10.73 17.31
N ASP A 214 2.76 -11.89 17.88
CA ASP A 214 1.74 -12.90 18.20
C ASP A 214 0.60 -12.30 19.04
N ASN A 215 -0.61 -12.83 18.87
CA ASN A 215 -1.81 -12.41 19.57
C ASN A 215 -2.31 -10.97 19.26
N GLY A 216 -2.10 -10.48 18.04
CA GLY A 216 -2.62 -9.18 17.60
C GLY A 216 -1.90 -7.97 18.17
N LYS A 217 -0.70 -8.13 18.74
CA LYS A 217 0.09 -7.04 19.30
C LYS A 217 0.66 -6.13 18.20
N VAL A 218 0.83 -4.86 18.56
CA VAL A 218 1.59 -3.88 17.78
C VAL A 218 2.93 -3.67 18.48
N THR A 219 4.02 -3.96 17.79
CA THR A 219 5.37 -3.92 18.33
C THR A 219 6.20 -2.88 17.60
N GLN A 220 6.93 -2.05 18.33
CA GLN A 220 7.92 -1.17 17.72
C GLN A 220 9.20 -1.95 17.43
N TYR A 221 9.81 -1.69 16.26
CA TYR A 221 11.10 -2.25 15.88
C TYR A 221 12.02 -1.23 15.22
N ASN A 222 13.31 -1.47 15.35
CA ASN A 222 14.39 -0.75 14.70
C ASN A 222 15.29 -1.77 13.98
N VAL A 223 15.96 -1.31 12.94
CA VAL A 223 16.92 -2.12 12.18
C VAL A 223 18.18 -1.33 11.96
N THR A 224 19.31 -1.89 12.34
CA THR A 224 20.63 -1.32 12.04
C THR A 224 21.30 -2.17 10.97
N ALA A 225 21.66 -1.55 9.86
CA ALA A 225 22.41 -2.20 8.79
C ALA A 225 23.88 -1.81 8.86
N SER A 226 24.76 -2.80 8.76
CA SER A 226 26.20 -2.64 8.69
C SER A 226 26.80 -3.57 7.63
N TYR A 227 28.01 -3.30 7.20
CA TYR A 227 28.77 -4.23 6.38
C TYR A 227 30.13 -4.54 6.99
N ILE A 228 30.61 -5.75 6.77
CA ILE A 228 31.90 -6.21 7.18
C ILE A 228 32.77 -6.45 5.91
N LYS A 229 33.87 -5.70 5.79
CA LYS A 229 34.82 -5.85 4.71
C LYS A 229 36.23 -5.83 5.30
N ASN A 230 37.06 -6.80 4.92
CA ASN A 230 38.44 -6.95 5.45
C ASN A 230 38.49 -7.00 6.99
N GLY A 231 37.48 -7.61 7.63
CA GLY A 231 37.42 -7.73 9.09
C GLY A 231 36.96 -6.47 9.84
N GLN A 232 36.67 -5.39 9.14
CA GLN A 232 36.14 -4.16 9.75
C GLN A 232 34.66 -4.01 9.50
N ALA A 233 33.89 -3.69 10.54
CA ALA A 233 32.47 -3.41 10.48
C ALA A 233 32.25 -1.91 10.30
N THR A 234 31.36 -1.53 9.38
CA THR A 234 30.97 -0.15 9.13
C THR A 234 29.45 -0.06 9.06
N VAL A 235 28.86 0.86 9.81
CA VAL A 235 27.41 1.10 9.80
C VAL A 235 27.00 1.75 8.49
N ILE A 236 25.98 1.20 7.84
CA ILE A 236 25.34 1.74 6.65
C ILE A 236 24.29 2.78 7.04
N GLY A 237 23.47 2.45 8.03
CA GLY A 237 22.40 3.30 8.52
C GLY A 237 21.42 2.54 9.42
N GLU A 238 20.36 3.23 9.81
CA GLU A 238 19.34 2.72 10.72
C GLU A 238 17.93 3.04 10.19
N LEU A 239 17.03 2.08 10.34
CA LEU A 239 15.58 2.28 10.21
C LEU A 239 15.00 2.26 11.61
N SER A 240 14.53 3.41 12.09
CA SER A 240 14.01 3.58 13.44
C SER A 240 12.53 3.91 13.46
N HIS A 241 11.88 3.66 14.62
CA HIS A 241 10.48 4.00 14.87
C HIS A 241 9.50 3.40 13.85
N ASN A 242 9.74 2.16 13.41
CA ASN A 242 8.78 1.42 12.62
C ASN A 242 8.02 0.43 13.51
N TYR A 243 6.88 -0.03 13.03
CA TYR A 243 5.97 -0.87 13.79
C TYR A 243 5.63 -2.13 13.00
N ALA A 244 5.41 -3.21 13.70
CA ALA A 244 4.94 -4.47 13.16
C ALA A 244 3.64 -4.89 13.85
N ALA A 245 2.76 -5.54 13.11
CA ALA A 245 1.52 -6.10 13.63
C ALA A 245 1.22 -7.44 12.96
N ASN A 246 0.46 -8.29 13.65
CA ASN A 246 -0.08 -9.50 13.05
C ASN A 246 -1.30 -9.11 12.20
N GLY A 247 -1.24 -9.35 10.90
CA GLY A 247 -2.31 -9.03 9.97
C GLY A 247 -1.87 -9.21 8.52
N TYR A 248 -2.82 -9.04 7.62
CA TYR A 248 -2.60 -9.13 6.20
C TYR A 248 -2.91 -7.77 5.58
N SER A 249 -1.97 -7.17 4.88
CA SER A 249 -2.24 -6.03 4.02
C SER A 249 -2.20 -6.50 2.56
N VAL A 250 -3.33 -6.90 2.03
CA VAL A 250 -3.45 -7.27 0.62
C VAL A 250 -3.89 -6.04 -0.16
N ASN A 251 -2.94 -5.21 -0.56
CA ASN A 251 -3.23 -4.19 -1.55
C ASN A 251 -2.69 -4.66 -2.90
N GLN A 252 -3.48 -5.42 -3.64
CA GLN A 252 -3.39 -5.69 -5.08
C GLN A 252 -1.95 -5.75 -5.65
N GLY A 253 -1.09 -6.61 -5.07
CA GLY A 253 0.24 -6.88 -5.61
C GLY A 253 1.32 -5.83 -5.35
N LYS A 254 1.06 -4.80 -4.58
CA LYS A 254 2.07 -3.84 -4.11
C LYS A 254 2.32 -4.04 -2.62
N PHE A 255 3.59 -4.15 -2.23
CA PHE A 255 4.02 -4.17 -0.84
C PHE A 255 3.85 -2.78 -0.22
N TYR A 256 2.61 -2.43 0.10
CA TYR A 256 2.31 -1.13 0.68
C TYR A 256 2.46 -1.19 2.20
N ILE A 257 3.30 -0.33 2.75
CA ILE A 257 3.40 -0.10 4.18
C ILE A 257 2.78 1.26 4.49
N PRO A 258 1.67 1.31 5.27
CA PRO A 258 1.04 2.58 5.61
C PRO A 258 1.81 3.33 6.68
N LYS A 259 1.66 4.65 6.70
CA LYS A 259 2.12 5.47 7.82
C LYS A 259 1.31 5.15 9.07
N PHE A 260 2.00 5.16 10.22
CA PHE A 260 1.43 4.84 11.52
C PHE A 260 1.76 5.92 12.54
N SER A 261 0.79 6.73 12.89
CA SER A 261 0.92 7.78 13.90
C SER A 261 0.52 7.31 15.32
N GLY A 262 0.63 6.01 15.59
CA GLY A 262 0.17 5.38 16.82
C GLY A 262 -1.24 4.76 16.72
N TRP A 263 -1.97 5.07 15.66
CA TRP A 263 -3.29 4.53 15.34
C TRP A 263 -3.40 4.23 13.86
N TYR A 264 -4.03 3.10 13.53
CA TYR A 264 -4.28 2.71 12.16
C TYR A 264 -5.59 1.94 12.06
N LEU A 265 -6.52 2.44 11.27
CA LEU A 265 -7.80 1.81 11.05
C LEU A 265 -7.64 0.50 10.25
N ALA A 266 -7.97 -0.62 10.89
CA ALA A 266 -7.91 -1.95 10.31
C ALA A 266 -9.26 -2.34 9.70
N GLN A 267 -9.75 -1.51 8.78
CA GLN A 267 -10.96 -1.79 8.00
C GLN A 267 -10.71 -1.52 6.52
N ASN A 268 -11.37 -2.31 5.68
CA ASN A 268 -11.34 -2.08 4.24
C ASN A 268 -12.27 -0.94 3.88
N VAL A 269 -11.80 0.27 4.12
CA VAL A 269 -12.39 1.48 3.59
C VAL A 269 -11.65 1.80 2.30
N SER A 270 -12.35 2.05 1.20
CA SER A 270 -11.76 2.48 -0.06
C SER A 270 -10.85 3.68 0.22
N ARG A 271 -9.55 3.41 0.29
CA ARG A 271 -8.54 4.45 0.45
C ARG A 271 -8.30 5.01 -0.93
N GLY A 272 -8.79 6.20 -1.19
CA GLY A 272 -8.22 7.00 -2.26
C GLY A 272 -6.72 7.10 -2.01
N ILE A 273 -5.94 6.47 -2.89
CA ILE A 273 -4.49 6.26 -2.77
C ILE A 273 -3.73 7.59 -2.54
N ASP A 274 -4.34 8.72 -2.81
CA ASP A 274 -3.67 10.02 -2.83
C ASP A 274 -4.09 11.01 -1.74
N LYS A 275 -5.06 10.77 -0.92
CA LYS A 275 -5.61 11.84 -0.07
C LYS A 275 -5.98 11.45 1.35
N GLY A 276 -5.40 10.53 2.03
CA GLY A 276 -5.52 10.40 3.51
C GLY A 276 -6.92 10.58 4.14
N TYR A 277 -7.97 10.64 3.34
CA TYR A 277 -9.34 10.88 3.76
C TYR A 277 -10.19 9.63 3.59
N TYR A 278 -10.62 9.07 4.70
CA TYR A 278 -11.59 7.98 4.77
C TYR A 278 -13.03 8.44 4.41
N ASN A 279 -13.19 9.63 3.84
CA ASN A 279 -14.47 10.33 3.75
C ASN A 279 -15.41 9.85 2.64
N ASN A 280 -14.98 8.94 1.76
CA ASN A 280 -15.79 8.61 0.58
C ASN A 280 -16.29 7.16 0.53
N THR A 281 -15.96 6.31 1.50
CA THR A 281 -16.51 4.95 1.50
C THR A 281 -17.79 4.94 2.29
N THR A 282 -18.88 4.67 1.63
CA THR A 282 -20.17 4.46 2.29
C THR A 282 -20.20 3.06 2.87
N LEU A 283 -20.07 2.95 4.18
CA LEU A 283 -20.32 1.72 4.92
C LEU A 283 -21.79 1.71 5.37
N TYR A 284 -22.30 0.52 5.63
CA TYR A 284 -23.72 0.33 5.97
C TYR A 284 -23.83 -0.31 7.34
N TYR A 285 -24.85 0.06 8.10
CA TYR A 285 -25.22 -0.60 9.34
C TYR A 285 -26.73 -0.85 9.41
N LEU A 286 -27.12 -1.80 10.22
CA LEU A 286 -28.50 -2.08 10.55
C LEU A 286 -28.74 -1.73 12.03
N ASN A 287 -29.72 -0.87 12.31
CA ASN A 287 -30.05 -0.52 13.68
C ASN A 287 -30.43 -1.77 14.50
N GLY A 288 -30.02 -1.84 15.76
CA GLY A 288 -30.20 -3.01 16.62
C GLY A 288 -29.26 -4.18 16.33
N LYS A 289 -28.31 -4.08 15.38
CA LYS A 289 -27.28 -5.08 15.09
C LYS A 289 -25.88 -4.56 15.40
N GLU A 290 -25.05 -5.45 15.94
CA GLU A 290 -23.69 -5.09 16.30
C GLU A 290 -22.87 -4.65 15.09
N ILE A 291 -22.18 -3.54 15.21
CA ILE A 291 -21.13 -3.09 14.29
C ILE A 291 -19.77 -3.34 14.92
N THR A 292 -18.76 -3.45 14.09
CA THR A 292 -17.37 -3.59 14.52
C THR A 292 -16.51 -2.51 13.89
N VAL A 293 -15.61 -1.92 14.69
CA VAL A 293 -14.58 -1.00 14.23
C VAL A 293 -13.25 -1.49 14.76
N SER A 294 -12.39 -1.99 13.88
CA SER A 294 -11.09 -2.52 14.24
C SER A 294 -9.98 -1.53 13.92
N PHE A 295 -9.02 -1.38 14.82
CA PHE A 295 -7.87 -0.50 14.62
C PHE A 295 -6.65 -1.01 15.39
N TYR A 296 -5.48 -0.80 14.83
CA TYR A 296 -4.22 -1.00 15.52
C TYR A 296 -3.90 0.23 16.36
N CYS A 297 -3.45 0.02 17.58
CA CYS A 297 -3.07 1.09 18.49
C CYS A 297 -1.77 0.74 19.22
N TYR A 298 -0.83 1.69 19.26
CA TYR A 298 0.40 1.60 20.02
C TYR A 298 0.33 2.51 21.25
N ASP A 299 -0.64 2.26 22.12
CA ASP A 299 -0.86 3.03 23.35
C ASP A 299 -1.53 2.16 24.40
N PHE A 300 -1.21 2.39 25.67
CA PHE A 300 -1.86 1.78 26.84
C PHE A 300 -2.89 2.70 27.48
N SER A 301 -2.88 3.98 27.13
CA SER A 301 -3.75 4.94 27.79
C SER A 301 -5.22 4.73 27.44
N VAL A 302 -6.07 5.06 28.40
CA VAL A 302 -7.51 5.11 28.21
C VAL A 302 -7.84 6.15 27.14
N LYS A 303 -8.66 5.77 26.17
CA LYS A 303 -9.09 6.62 25.06
C LYS A 303 -10.60 6.62 24.93
N ASN A 304 -11.13 7.66 24.31
CA ASN A 304 -12.56 7.77 24.03
C ASN A 304 -12.83 7.61 22.54
N ILE A 305 -13.77 6.73 22.23
CA ILE A 305 -14.40 6.63 20.91
C ILE A 305 -15.73 7.34 21.01
N VAL A 306 -16.05 8.21 20.07
CA VAL A 306 -17.32 8.95 20.04
C VAL A 306 -18.17 8.40 18.92
N VAL A 307 -19.40 8.02 19.25
CA VAL A 307 -20.41 7.61 18.27
C VAL A 307 -21.45 8.73 18.18
N GLU A 308 -21.61 9.28 17.00
CA GLU A 308 -22.50 10.39 16.69
C GLU A 308 -23.56 9.97 15.69
N TYR A 309 -24.78 10.38 15.90
CA TYR A 309 -25.92 10.11 15.03
C TYR A 309 -26.40 11.39 14.34
N TYR A 310 -26.78 11.25 13.08
CA TYR A 310 -27.20 12.35 12.22
C TYR A 310 -28.45 11.97 11.42
N ASP A 311 -29.28 12.93 11.10
CA ASP A 311 -30.39 12.78 10.18
C ASP A 311 -29.92 12.74 8.70
N SER A 312 -30.86 12.63 7.76
CA SER A 312 -30.56 12.62 6.32
C SER A 312 -29.99 13.94 5.79
N ALA A 313 -30.22 15.05 6.49
CA ALA A 313 -29.70 16.37 6.18
C ALA A 313 -28.36 16.66 6.88
N MET A 314 -27.76 15.68 7.55
CA MET A 314 -26.53 15.80 8.35
C MET A 314 -26.68 16.72 9.58
N ASN A 315 -27.89 16.89 10.11
CA ASN A 315 -28.04 17.53 11.42
C ASN A 315 -27.72 16.53 12.52
N HIS A 316 -26.97 16.96 13.51
CA HIS A 316 -26.61 16.14 14.66
C HIS A 316 -27.84 15.83 15.52
N ILE A 317 -28.03 14.57 15.89
CA ILE A 317 -29.12 14.10 16.74
C ILE A 317 -28.61 13.91 18.19
N VAL A 318 -27.66 13.00 18.36
CA VAL A 318 -27.11 12.64 19.66
C VAL A 318 -25.71 12.03 19.53
N SER A 319 -24.91 12.13 20.56
CA SER A 319 -23.60 11.47 20.65
C SER A 319 -23.47 10.66 21.94
N SER A 320 -22.69 9.61 21.86
CA SER A 320 -22.28 8.79 23.00
C SER A 320 -20.75 8.63 23.02
N ILE A 321 -20.17 8.56 24.23
CA ILE A 321 -18.75 8.42 24.44
C ILE A 321 -18.47 7.05 25.03
N HIS A 322 -17.57 6.31 24.42
CA HIS A 322 -17.17 4.96 24.84
C HIS A 322 -15.68 4.94 25.18
N THR A 323 -15.38 4.56 26.40
CA THR A 323 -14.00 4.49 26.89
C THR A 323 -13.40 3.13 26.57
N VAL A 324 -12.22 3.13 25.96
CA VAL A 324 -11.49 1.92 25.54
C VAL A 324 -10.04 1.96 25.98
N THR A 325 -9.44 0.78 26.19
CA THR A 325 -8.01 0.63 26.52
C THR A 325 -7.39 -0.39 25.57
N PRO A 326 -6.79 0.04 24.45
CA PRO A 326 -6.36 -0.85 23.37
C PRO A 326 -5.14 -1.73 23.69
N ASN A 327 -4.31 -1.39 24.67
CA ASN A 327 -3.17 -2.20 25.14
C ASN A 327 -2.16 -2.59 24.07
N LYS A 328 -1.73 -1.64 23.23
CA LYS A 328 -0.78 -1.87 22.12
C LYS A 328 -1.15 -3.09 21.25
N SER A 329 -2.37 -3.12 20.79
CA SER A 329 -2.89 -4.26 20.01
C SER A 329 -3.84 -3.84 18.91
N LEU A 330 -4.23 -4.82 18.10
CA LEU A 330 -5.43 -4.74 17.28
C LEU A 330 -6.64 -4.78 18.24
N TYR A 331 -7.35 -3.68 18.29
CA TYR A 331 -8.54 -3.55 19.10
C TYR A 331 -9.79 -3.54 18.21
N THR A 332 -10.80 -4.30 18.57
CA THR A 332 -12.10 -4.28 17.89
C THR A 332 -13.14 -3.66 18.83
N PHE A 333 -13.53 -2.44 18.52
CA PHE A 333 -14.66 -1.78 19.15
C PHE A 333 -15.95 -2.39 18.63
N ARG A 334 -16.80 -2.88 19.54
CA ARG A 334 -18.11 -3.46 19.24
C ARG A 334 -19.19 -2.55 19.80
N TYR A 335 -20.18 -2.26 18.99
CA TYR A 335 -21.26 -1.34 19.36
C TYR A 335 -22.56 -1.73 18.68
N THR A 336 -23.67 -1.69 19.41
CA THR A 336 -25.00 -1.93 18.87
C THR A 336 -25.74 -0.59 18.77
N PRO A 337 -25.93 -0.05 17.54
CA PRO A 337 -26.70 1.17 17.32
C PRO A 337 -28.16 0.99 17.73
N THR A 338 -28.72 1.97 18.41
CA THR A 338 -30.11 1.89 18.93
C THR A 338 -30.98 3.09 18.54
N ASN A 339 -30.48 3.99 17.67
CA ASN A 339 -31.20 5.17 17.24
C ASN A 339 -31.96 4.92 15.93
N ASP A 340 -33.28 4.79 15.99
CA ASP A 340 -34.15 4.52 14.82
C ASP A 340 -34.31 5.73 13.89
N ASP A 341 -34.15 6.94 14.41
CA ASP A 341 -34.31 8.19 13.67
C ASP A 341 -33.01 8.56 12.89
N ALA A 342 -31.90 7.91 13.18
CA ALA A 342 -30.65 8.20 12.54
C ALA A 342 -30.58 7.65 11.12
N TYR A 343 -30.14 8.49 10.20
CA TYR A 343 -29.80 8.11 8.84
C TYR A 343 -28.30 7.79 8.70
N TYR A 344 -27.46 8.61 9.34
CA TYR A 344 -26.01 8.38 9.41
C TYR A 344 -25.55 8.16 10.83
N MET A 345 -24.51 7.36 10.96
CA MET A 345 -23.74 7.19 12.19
C MET A 345 -22.26 7.44 11.86
N ILE A 346 -21.59 8.26 12.67
CA ILE A 346 -20.17 8.54 12.56
C ILE A 346 -19.48 8.02 13.81
N VAL A 347 -18.49 7.16 13.61
CA VAL A 347 -17.61 6.70 14.69
C VAL A 347 -16.30 7.46 14.58
N ARG A 348 -15.96 8.25 15.61
CA ARG A 348 -14.71 9.02 15.69
C ARG A 348 -13.72 8.29 16.59
N LEU A 349 -12.53 8.07 16.05
CA LEU A 349 -11.40 7.53 16.79
C LEU A 349 -10.63 8.65 17.51
N PRO A 350 -9.84 8.33 18.54
CA PRO A 350 -9.11 9.31 19.34
C PRO A 350 -8.09 10.13 18.56
N ASN A 351 -7.58 9.63 17.46
CA ASN A 351 -6.65 10.33 16.55
C ASN A 351 -7.33 11.29 15.57
N GLY A 352 -8.67 11.42 15.65
CA GLY A 352 -9.47 12.26 14.75
C GLY A 352 -9.94 11.55 13.48
N GLU A 353 -9.51 10.33 13.21
CA GLU A 353 -10.08 9.52 12.12
C GLU A 353 -11.55 9.22 12.40
N GLN A 354 -12.34 9.22 11.33
CA GLN A 354 -13.77 8.97 11.44
C GLN A 354 -14.25 8.03 10.34
N ILE A 355 -15.25 7.21 10.70
CA ILE A 355 -15.92 6.31 9.79
C ILE A 355 -17.38 6.68 9.77
N ARG A 356 -17.95 6.85 8.58
CA ARG A 356 -19.37 7.11 8.38
C ARG A 356 -20.07 5.85 7.93
N TYR A 357 -21.18 5.56 8.57
CA TYR A 357 -22.09 4.47 8.24
C TYR A 357 -23.46 5.03 7.85
N THR A 358 -24.08 4.42 6.86
CA THR A 358 -25.46 4.71 6.47
C THR A 358 -26.38 3.63 7.02
N ASN A 359 -27.47 4.04 7.66
CA ASN A 359 -28.48 3.13 8.19
C ASN A 359 -29.28 2.51 7.04
N VAL A 360 -29.27 1.19 6.96
CA VAL A 360 -30.08 0.46 5.99
C VAL A 360 -31.27 -0.19 6.69
N LYS A 361 -32.44 -0.09 6.07
CA LYS A 361 -33.65 -0.70 6.60
C LYS A 361 -33.94 -1.98 5.83
N PRO A 362 -34.32 -3.07 6.53
CA PRO A 362 -34.71 -4.30 5.86
C PRO A 362 -35.90 -4.06 4.95
N LEU A 363 -35.87 -4.68 3.77
CA LEU A 363 -37.08 -4.76 2.95
C LEU A 363 -38.08 -5.67 3.67
N ARG A 364 -39.30 -5.18 3.82
CA ARG A 364 -40.37 -5.95 4.41
C ARG A 364 -41.20 -6.64 3.31
N TYR A 365 -41.17 -7.94 3.32
CA TYR A 365 -42.08 -8.76 2.52
C TYR A 365 -43.16 -9.35 3.44
N GLY A 366 -44.33 -8.76 3.50
CA GLY A 366 -45.40 -9.18 4.41
C GLY A 366 -45.01 -9.00 5.89
N ASN A 367 -45.10 -10.07 6.67
CA ASN A 367 -44.74 -10.06 8.10
C ASN A 367 -43.34 -10.54 8.38
N MET A 368 -42.56 -10.88 7.35
CA MET A 368 -41.17 -11.35 7.50
C MET A 368 -40.22 -10.20 7.23
N THR A 369 -39.25 -10.06 8.11
CA THR A 369 -38.08 -9.18 7.95
C THR A 369 -36.89 -10.05 7.64
N ASP A 370 -36.54 -10.15 6.36
CA ASP A 370 -35.37 -10.91 5.94
C ASP A 370 -34.12 -10.03 5.99
N TYR A 371 -33.30 -10.25 6.97
CA TYR A 371 -31.97 -9.64 7.03
C TYR A 371 -30.99 -10.60 7.70
N GLN A 372 -29.74 -10.48 7.32
CA GLN A 372 -28.64 -11.18 7.97
C GLN A 372 -27.38 -10.35 7.93
N VAL A 373 -26.60 -10.37 9.00
CA VAL A 373 -25.29 -9.72 9.05
C VAL A 373 -24.24 -10.80 8.95
N LEU A 374 -23.32 -10.62 8.01
CA LEU A 374 -22.10 -11.41 7.92
C LEU A 374 -20.93 -10.64 8.50
N TYR A 375 -20.07 -11.33 9.20
CA TYR A 375 -18.82 -10.84 9.78
C TYR A 375 -17.66 -11.63 9.20
N TRP A 376 -16.50 -10.99 9.05
CA TRP A 376 -15.30 -11.66 8.56
C TRP A 376 -14.03 -10.96 9.05
N TYR A 377 -12.92 -11.70 9.03
CA TYR A 377 -11.63 -11.06 9.16
C TYR A 377 -11.21 -10.45 7.83
N ASN A 378 -11.01 -9.15 7.83
CA ASN A 378 -10.63 -8.40 6.65
C ASN A 378 -9.13 -8.53 6.35
N SER A 379 -8.71 -8.02 5.18
CA SER A 379 -7.32 -8.07 4.73
C SER A 379 -6.32 -7.34 5.64
N TYR A 380 -6.79 -6.56 6.60
CA TYR A 380 -5.96 -5.90 7.62
C TYR A 380 -5.96 -6.63 8.97
N GLY A 381 -6.56 -7.81 9.04
CA GLY A 381 -6.69 -8.60 10.26
C GLY A 381 -7.78 -8.13 11.22
N GLY A 382 -8.46 -7.02 10.92
CA GLY A 382 -9.60 -6.53 11.70
C GLY A 382 -10.89 -7.25 11.37
N VAL A 383 -11.94 -7.06 12.17
CA VAL A 383 -13.26 -7.59 11.91
C VAL A 383 -14.08 -6.58 11.13
N SER A 384 -14.52 -6.97 9.95
CA SER A 384 -15.49 -6.25 9.11
C SER A 384 -16.85 -6.92 9.18
N PHE A 385 -17.88 -6.20 8.81
CA PHE A 385 -19.26 -6.71 8.76
C PHE A 385 -20.01 -6.08 7.59
N PHE A 386 -21.08 -6.75 7.16
CA PHE A 386 -22.01 -6.21 6.17
C PHE A 386 -23.43 -6.71 6.43
N PRO A 387 -24.45 -5.80 6.47
CA PRO A 387 -25.85 -6.16 6.60
C PRO A 387 -26.49 -6.43 5.24
N PHE A 388 -26.96 -7.64 5.02
CA PHE A 388 -27.76 -8.02 3.87
C PHE A 388 -29.24 -7.83 4.22
N THR A 389 -29.93 -6.97 3.48
CA THR A 389 -31.25 -6.49 3.86
C THR A 389 -32.32 -6.61 2.77
N ALA A 390 -31.95 -7.08 1.56
CA ALA A 390 -32.93 -7.18 0.47
C ALA A 390 -33.62 -8.54 0.41
N LYS A 391 -32.85 -9.63 0.34
CA LYS A 391 -33.42 -10.98 0.18
C LYS A 391 -32.54 -12.02 0.87
N ARG A 392 -33.19 -13.03 1.45
CA ARG A 392 -32.57 -14.25 1.95
C ARG A 392 -33.29 -15.45 1.37
N GLU A 393 -32.59 -16.31 0.68
CA GLU A 393 -33.09 -17.53 0.09
C GLU A 393 -32.36 -18.73 0.71
N GLU A 394 -33.09 -19.77 0.99
CA GLU A 394 -32.55 -21.04 1.48
C GLU A 394 -32.81 -22.11 0.44
N ASP A 395 -31.79 -22.83 0.06
CA ASP A 395 -31.88 -23.95 -0.84
C ASP A 395 -31.39 -25.23 -0.14
N ARG A 396 -32.09 -26.32 -0.39
CA ARG A 396 -31.79 -27.63 0.18
C ARG A 396 -31.73 -28.66 -0.93
N GLU A 397 -30.55 -29.12 -1.20
CA GLU A 397 -30.31 -30.22 -2.14
C GLU A 397 -30.09 -31.51 -1.36
N CYS A 398 -30.59 -32.60 -1.90
CA CYS A 398 -30.47 -33.93 -1.32
C CYS A 398 -30.01 -34.90 -2.39
N ASP A 399 -28.73 -35.21 -2.38
CA ASP A 399 -28.15 -36.23 -3.25
C ASP A 399 -28.26 -37.61 -2.63
N LYS A 400 -28.84 -38.54 -3.39
CA LYS A 400 -29.04 -39.91 -2.94
C LYS A 400 -28.29 -40.91 -3.83
N VAL A 401 -27.40 -41.63 -3.23
CA VAL A 401 -26.77 -42.79 -3.88
C VAL A 401 -27.67 -43.99 -3.69
N LEU A 402 -28.16 -44.52 -4.81
CA LEU A 402 -29.07 -45.66 -4.81
C LEU A 402 -28.32 -46.95 -5.14
N TYR A 403 -28.68 -48.02 -4.45
CA TYR A 403 -28.25 -49.37 -4.85
C TYR A 403 -29.46 -50.26 -5.14
N LYS A 404 -29.26 -51.23 -6.02
CA LYS A 404 -30.29 -52.21 -6.34
C LYS A 404 -30.18 -53.40 -5.39
N LYS A 405 -31.20 -53.58 -4.56
CA LYS A 405 -31.32 -54.76 -3.70
C LYS A 405 -32.24 -55.78 -4.32
N GLN A 406 -31.80 -57.03 -4.48
CA GLN A 406 -32.68 -58.13 -4.83
C GLN A 406 -33.52 -58.50 -3.60
N ASN A 407 -34.83 -58.46 -3.77
CA ASN A 407 -35.76 -58.93 -2.74
C ASN A 407 -36.37 -60.28 -3.20
N PHE A 408 -36.04 -61.33 -2.51
CA PHE A 408 -36.66 -62.66 -2.74
C PHE A 408 -37.96 -62.69 -1.95
N SER A 409 -39.07 -62.86 -2.65
CA SER A 409 -40.32 -63.18 -1.98
C SER A 409 -40.49 -64.76 -2.05
N TYR A 410 -40.67 -65.38 -0.90
CA TYR A 410 -40.84 -66.82 -0.78
C TYR A 410 -42.08 -67.35 -1.49
N TYR A 411 -43.00 -66.43 -1.92
CA TYR A 411 -44.31 -66.79 -2.51
C TYR A 411 -44.48 -66.36 -3.96
N SER A 412 -43.45 -65.81 -4.60
CA SER A 412 -43.54 -65.40 -6.01
C SER A 412 -42.19 -65.67 -6.70
N ASP A 413 -42.24 -66.31 -7.87
CA ASP A 413 -41.09 -66.57 -8.74
C ASP A 413 -40.47 -65.30 -9.36
N ASN A 414 -40.90 -64.09 -8.91
CA ASN A 414 -40.46 -62.88 -9.46
C ASN A 414 -39.44 -62.16 -8.53
N ILE A 415 -38.20 -62.00 -9.01
CA ILE A 415 -37.15 -61.22 -8.39
C ILE A 415 -37.50 -59.74 -8.65
N LYS A 416 -37.89 -59.00 -7.63
CA LYS A 416 -38.04 -57.57 -7.74
C LYS A 416 -36.75 -56.85 -7.32
N LEU A 417 -36.16 -56.12 -8.26
CA LEU A 417 -35.05 -55.21 -7.98
C LEU A 417 -35.62 -53.91 -7.39
N LEU A 418 -35.36 -53.66 -6.14
CA LEU A 418 -35.78 -52.44 -5.46
C LEU A 418 -34.59 -51.51 -5.31
N ASN A 419 -34.76 -50.28 -5.74
CA ASN A 419 -33.79 -49.22 -5.43
C ASN A 419 -33.89 -48.86 -3.93
N LYS A 420 -32.77 -48.96 -3.23
CA LYS A 420 -32.64 -48.48 -1.85
C LYS A 420 -31.60 -47.42 -1.77
N VAL A 421 -31.78 -46.48 -0.88
CA VAL A 421 -30.79 -45.42 -0.59
C VAL A 421 -29.63 -46.08 0.14
N TYR A 422 -28.41 -45.90 -0.41
CA TYR A 422 -27.17 -46.33 0.21
C TYR A 422 -26.59 -45.23 1.08
N SER A 423 -26.51 -44.02 0.56
CA SER A 423 -26.13 -42.82 1.27
C SER A 423 -27.00 -41.65 0.82
N MET A 424 -27.12 -40.69 1.67
CA MET A 424 -27.84 -39.47 1.42
C MET A 424 -26.95 -38.33 1.89
N ASP A 425 -26.68 -37.43 0.99
CA ASP A 425 -25.95 -36.19 1.30
C ASP A 425 -26.93 -35.01 1.17
N ASN A 426 -27.05 -34.23 2.24
CA ASN A 426 -27.93 -33.11 2.27
C ASN A 426 -27.09 -31.85 2.27
N GLU A 427 -27.17 -31.08 1.22
CA GLU A 427 -26.54 -29.75 1.16
C GLU A 427 -27.59 -28.69 1.47
N TYR A 428 -27.16 -27.74 2.30
CA TYR A 428 -27.95 -26.58 2.67
C TYR A 428 -27.16 -25.32 2.36
N SER A 429 -27.67 -24.51 1.44
CA SER A 429 -27.08 -23.25 1.05
C SER A 429 -28.02 -22.07 1.34
N VAL A 430 -27.42 -20.94 1.63
CA VAL A 430 -28.15 -19.68 1.86
C VAL A 430 -27.62 -18.64 0.90
N THR A 431 -28.50 -17.99 0.17
CA THR A 431 -28.17 -16.85 -0.71
C THR A 431 -28.74 -15.58 -0.11
N LEU A 432 -27.84 -14.62 0.14
CA LEU A 432 -28.15 -13.31 0.65
C LEU A 432 -27.99 -12.25 -0.44
N THR A 433 -28.91 -11.31 -0.51
CA THR A 433 -28.88 -10.19 -1.45
C THR A 433 -28.75 -8.88 -0.69
N THR A 434 -27.88 -7.99 -1.17
CA THR A 434 -27.72 -6.66 -0.59
C THR A 434 -28.85 -5.74 -1.02
N HIS A 435 -29.08 -4.66 -0.26
CA HIS A 435 -29.79 -3.51 -0.80
C HIS A 435 -29.02 -2.91 -1.99
N TYR A 436 -29.66 -2.01 -2.73
CA TYR A 436 -28.98 -1.22 -3.76
C TYR A 436 -28.01 -0.25 -3.12
N MET A 437 -26.79 -0.20 -3.61
CA MET A 437 -25.69 0.58 -3.04
C MET A 437 -24.87 1.29 -4.09
N GLU A 438 -24.07 2.24 -3.67
CA GLU A 438 -23.07 2.88 -4.47
C GLU A 438 -21.90 1.91 -4.74
N LYS A 439 -21.12 2.15 -5.79
CA LYS A 439 -19.97 1.34 -6.19
C LYS A 439 -19.00 1.06 -5.03
N ASP A 440 -18.79 2.05 -4.19
CA ASP A 440 -17.84 1.94 -3.07
C ASP A 440 -18.27 0.91 -2.00
N GLY A 441 -19.58 0.69 -1.82
CA GLY A 441 -20.10 -0.35 -0.93
C GLY A 441 -19.77 -1.77 -1.37
N ILE A 442 -19.56 -1.98 -2.66
CA ILE A 442 -19.23 -3.28 -3.25
C ILE A 442 -17.85 -3.79 -2.83
N TYR A 443 -16.89 -2.89 -2.58
CA TYR A 443 -15.54 -3.29 -2.21
C TYR A 443 -15.50 -4.12 -0.91
N SER A 444 -16.48 -3.92 -0.01
CA SER A 444 -16.63 -4.75 1.18
C SER A 444 -16.92 -6.22 0.84
N LEU A 445 -17.69 -6.48 -0.22
CA LEU A 445 -18.00 -7.86 -0.65
C LEU A 445 -16.80 -8.56 -1.28
N TYR A 446 -15.92 -7.84 -1.97
CA TYR A 446 -14.67 -8.43 -2.47
C TYR A 446 -13.71 -8.80 -1.34
N ASP A 447 -13.70 -8.03 -0.26
CA ASP A 447 -12.91 -8.37 0.92
C ASP A 447 -13.46 -9.61 1.63
N LEU A 448 -14.79 -9.71 1.75
CA LEU A 448 -15.48 -10.89 2.25
C LEU A 448 -15.09 -12.16 1.47
N MET A 449 -15.04 -12.09 0.14
CA MET A 449 -14.67 -13.23 -0.72
C MET A 449 -13.25 -13.75 -0.45
N ASN A 450 -12.35 -12.87 -0.05
CA ASN A 450 -10.94 -13.22 0.20
C ASN A 450 -10.64 -13.53 1.67
N SER A 451 -11.66 -13.51 2.55
CA SER A 451 -11.47 -13.81 3.95
C SER A 451 -11.30 -15.30 4.21
N TYR A 452 -10.40 -15.63 5.12
CA TYR A 452 -10.16 -17.02 5.56
C TYR A 452 -11.17 -17.49 6.62
N GLU A 453 -11.88 -16.57 7.27
CA GLU A 453 -12.87 -16.89 8.29
C GLU A 453 -14.06 -15.93 8.20
N VAL A 454 -15.22 -16.48 7.91
CA VAL A 454 -16.48 -15.77 7.80
C VAL A 454 -17.51 -16.40 8.72
N TRP A 455 -18.33 -15.59 9.36
CA TRP A 455 -19.38 -16.08 10.24
C TRP A 455 -20.63 -15.18 10.23
N THR A 456 -21.69 -15.73 10.74
CA THR A 456 -22.90 -15.00 11.09
C THR A 456 -23.24 -15.22 12.55
N GLU A 457 -24.00 -14.30 13.14
CA GLU A 457 -24.46 -14.44 14.52
C GLU A 457 -25.98 -14.58 14.55
N VAL A 458 -26.46 -15.64 15.17
CA VAL A 458 -27.89 -15.88 15.39
C VAL A 458 -28.11 -16.07 16.88
N ASN A 459 -28.93 -15.22 17.47
CA ASN A 459 -29.23 -15.22 18.90
C ASN A 459 -27.95 -15.17 19.81
N GLY A 460 -26.94 -14.43 19.36
CA GLY A 460 -25.67 -14.28 20.09
C GLY A 460 -24.71 -15.47 19.95
N VAL A 461 -25.05 -16.45 19.12
CA VAL A 461 -24.17 -17.60 18.83
C VAL A 461 -23.49 -17.38 17.47
N LYS A 462 -22.17 -17.48 17.44
CA LYS A 462 -21.35 -17.41 16.24
C LYS A 462 -21.47 -18.72 15.46
N TYR A 463 -21.70 -18.61 14.15
CA TYR A 463 -21.78 -19.71 13.23
C TYR A 463 -20.85 -19.46 12.06
N GLU A 464 -19.82 -20.28 11.97
CA GLU A 464 -18.91 -20.26 10.85
C GLU A 464 -19.58 -20.70 9.58
N ILE A 465 -19.26 -20.03 8.48
CA ILE A 465 -19.81 -20.27 7.16
C ILE A 465 -18.69 -20.33 6.12
N ILE A 466 -18.95 -21.05 5.07
CA ILE A 466 -18.07 -21.16 3.90
C ILE A 466 -18.74 -20.44 2.75
N ILE A 467 -18.07 -19.44 2.20
CA ILE A 467 -18.57 -18.70 1.04
C ILE A 467 -18.35 -19.52 -0.22
N ASP A 468 -19.44 -19.89 -0.89
CA ASP A 468 -19.39 -20.58 -2.16
C ASP A 468 -19.26 -19.62 -3.33
N LYS A 469 -19.99 -18.51 -3.28
CA LYS A 469 -20.09 -17.57 -4.40
C LYS A 469 -20.38 -16.15 -3.93
N VAL A 470 -19.72 -15.19 -4.59
CA VAL A 470 -20.06 -13.77 -4.50
C VAL A 470 -20.29 -13.24 -5.91
N GLU A 471 -21.44 -12.66 -6.17
CA GLU A 471 -21.78 -12.04 -7.43
C GLU A 471 -22.10 -10.56 -7.22
N VAL A 472 -21.65 -9.74 -8.14
CA VAL A 472 -21.89 -8.31 -8.13
C VAL A 472 -22.48 -7.91 -9.48
N THR A 473 -23.65 -7.29 -9.46
CA THR A 473 -24.35 -6.85 -10.67
C THR A 473 -24.48 -5.34 -10.66
N GLU A 474 -24.02 -4.70 -11.73
CA GLU A 474 -24.31 -3.30 -12.00
C GLU A 474 -25.65 -3.18 -12.72
N THR A 475 -26.56 -2.40 -12.16
CA THR A 475 -27.79 -2.05 -12.88
C THR A 475 -27.49 -0.90 -13.83
N SER A 476 -27.48 -1.19 -15.12
CA SER A 476 -26.93 -0.37 -16.21
C SER A 476 -27.55 1.02 -16.41
N THR A 477 -28.64 1.35 -15.74
CA THR A 477 -29.39 2.61 -15.98
C THR A 477 -29.20 3.67 -14.89
N SER A 478 -28.61 3.33 -13.74
CA SER A 478 -28.59 4.25 -12.59
C SER A 478 -27.23 4.32 -11.87
N GLY A 479 -26.22 3.55 -12.28
CA GLY A 479 -24.94 3.45 -11.54
C GLY A 479 -25.09 2.84 -10.14
N VAL A 480 -26.17 2.09 -9.91
CA VAL A 480 -26.47 1.44 -8.64
C VAL A 480 -26.06 -0.02 -8.71
N TRP A 481 -25.47 -0.51 -7.66
CA TRP A 481 -24.89 -1.85 -7.57
C TRP A 481 -25.67 -2.72 -6.59
N GLN A 482 -25.75 -4.00 -6.88
CA GLN A 482 -26.31 -5.01 -5.98
C GLN A 482 -25.41 -6.23 -5.96
N GLY A 483 -25.21 -6.80 -4.79
CA GLY A 483 -24.41 -8.01 -4.60
C GLY A 483 -25.23 -9.16 -4.03
N THR A 484 -24.86 -10.38 -4.40
CA THR A 484 -25.38 -11.61 -3.80
C THR A 484 -24.21 -12.43 -3.25
N VAL A 485 -24.44 -13.07 -2.12
CA VAL A 485 -23.48 -13.96 -1.47
C VAL A 485 -24.18 -15.28 -1.19
N THR A 486 -23.64 -16.37 -1.70
CA THR A 486 -24.12 -17.73 -1.40
C THR A 486 -23.10 -18.41 -0.49
N TYR A 487 -23.58 -19.01 0.59
CA TYR A 487 -22.73 -19.70 1.56
C TYR A 487 -23.36 -20.98 2.08
N LYS A 488 -22.54 -21.84 2.68
CA LYS A 488 -22.92 -23.03 3.44
C LYS A 488 -22.43 -22.89 4.89
N TYR A 489 -23.12 -23.55 5.82
CA TYR A 489 -22.60 -23.65 7.18
C TYR A 489 -21.43 -24.63 7.24
N SER A 490 -20.38 -24.32 7.98
CA SER A 490 -19.19 -25.19 8.10
C SER A 490 -19.48 -26.48 8.87
N SER A 491 -20.51 -26.49 9.71
CA SER A 491 -20.97 -27.70 10.42
C SER A 491 -22.32 -28.18 9.89
N PRO A 492 -22.42 -29.43 9.44
CA PRO A 492 -23.68 -30.02 8.96
C PRO A 492 -24.67 -30.33 10.06
N ASP A 493 -24.30 -30.33 11.33
CA ASP A 493 -25.11 -30.78 12.48
C ASP A 493 -26.24 -29.83 12.89
N ARG A 494 -26.69 -28.95 11.99
CA ARG A 494 -27.61 -27.88 12.31
C ARG A 494 -29.04 -28.00 11.80
N PHE A 495 -29.36 -29.09 11.15
CA PHE A 495 -30.69 -29.25 10.53
C PHE A 495 -31.34 -30.59 10.85
#